data_1bb6bb0a54ad0a6b392f7ed11910794d
#
_entry.id   1bb6bb0a54ad0a6b392f7ed11910794d
#
_cell.length_a   1.000
_cell.length_b   1.000
_cell.length_c   1.000
_cell.angle_alpha   90.00
_cell.angle_beta   90.00
_cell.angle_gamma   90.00
#
_symmetry.space_group_name_H-M   'P 1'
#
loop_
_entity.id
_entity.type
_entity.pdbx_description
1 polymer ?
#
loop_
_entity_poly.entity_id
_entity_poly.type
_entity_poly.pdbx_seq_one_letter_code
_entity_poly.pdbx_strand_id
1 'polypeptide(L)'
;PDGATAAITVSLSAPRRFRLKLRVPAWSTRTRIRVAGEEIPARPGTFAEIDRLWTTGDRVELEFDLRFRAVPAPDGGALLAAMRGPVLFARDSRLGELDTPVSPEEIENAQEIPAEPEVARLCRLPDGSKLCDYASAGNRFTPENTLRVWLPKR
;
A
#
# COMPACT_ATOMS: atom_id res chain seq x y z
N PRO A 1 2.63 -2.80 5.59
CA PRO A 1 1.38 -3.22 6.22
C PRO A 1 0.98 -4.60 5.71
N ASP A 2 0.72 -5.54 6.63
CA ASP A 2 0.39 -6.92 6.27
C ASP A 2 -1.10 -7.10 5.99
N GLY A 3 -1.92 -6.13 6.37
CA GLY A 3 -3.36 -6.13 6.17
C GLY A 3 -3.93 -4.78 5.78
N ALA A 4 -5.14 -4.82 5.25
CA ALA A 4 -5.90 -3.63 4.87
C ALA A 4 -6.56 -2.93 6.08
N THR A 5 -6.57 -3.56 7.25
CA THR A 5 -7.31 -3.08 8.41
C THR A 5 -6.40 -2.60 9.53
N ALA A 6 -6.84 -1.57 10.23
CA ALA A 6 -6.25 -1.11 11.48
C ALA A 6 -7.35 -0.79 12.49
N ALA A 7 -7.02 -0.86 13.78
CA ALA A 7 -7.93 -0.48 14.84
C ALA A 7 -7.21 0.40 15.87
N ILE A 8 -7.93 1.41 16.36
CA ILE A 8 -7.49 2.30 17.44
C ILE A 8 -8.44 2.09 18.60
N THR A 9 -7.93 1.68 19.75
CA THR A 9 -8.71 1.57 20.99
C THR A 9 -8.37 2.75 21.89
N VAL A 10 -9.40 3.45 22.36
CA VAL A 10 -9.26 4.59 23.26
C VAL A 10 -9.13 4.10 24.70
N SER A 11 -8.15 4.65 25.44
CA SER A 11 -7.95 4.38 26.87
C SER A 11 -7.86 5.70 27.63
N LEU A 12 -8.78 5.91 28.56
CA LEU A 12 -8.94 7.15 29.32
C LEU A 12 -9.17 6.85 30.80
N SER A 13 -8.73 7.72 31.70
CA SER A 13 -9.05 7.66 33.14
C SER A 13 -10.50 8.00 33.47
N ALA A 14 -11.13 8.84 32.62
CA ALA A 14 -12.55 9.23 32.72
C ALA A 14 -13.08 9.61 31.33
N PRO A 15 -14.39 9.54 31.09
CA PRO A 15 -14.98 9.98 29.84
C PRO A 15 -14.60 11.42 29.49
N ARG A 16 -14.17 11.65 28.24
CA ARG A 16 -13.72 12.97 27.79
C ARG A 16 -14.14 13.26 26.36
N ARG A 17 -14.65 14.48 26.13
CA ARG A 17 -14.92 14.94 24.76
C ARG A 17 -13.66 15.48 24.12
N PHE A 18 -13.33 14.95 22.95
CA PHE A 18 -12.26 15.49 22.11
C PHE A 18 -12.46 15.09 20.65
N ARG A 19 -11.75 15.78 19.77
CA ARG A 19 -11.73 15.53 18.34
C ARG A 19 -10.52 14.67 17.99
N LEU A 20 -10.80 13.47 17.45
CA LEU A 20 -9.80 12.61 16.86
C LEU A 20 -9.68 12.92 15.36
N LYS A 21 -8.45 13.13 14.88
CA LYS A 21 -8.17 13.36 13.47
C LYS A 21 -7.37 12.19 12.91
N LEU A 22 -7.90 11.55 11.88
CA LEU A 22 -7.30 10.39 11.22
C LEU A 22 -6.93 10.76 9.79
N ARG A 23 -5.66 10.58 9.44
CA ARG A 23 -5.25 10.80 8.07
C ARG A 23 -5.79 9.72 7.15
N VAL A 24 -6.47 10.12 6.09
CA VAL A 24 -6.88 9.28 4.98
C VAL A 24 -5.84 9.40 3.88
N PRO A 25 -5.04 8.36 3.61
CA PRO A 25 -4.00 8.44 2.59
C PRO A 25 -4.59 8.70 1.20
N ALA A 26 -3.91 9.50 0.37
CA ALA A 26 -4.36 9.79 -0.99
C ALA A 26 -4.44 8.54 -1.88
N TRP A 27 -3.58 7.55 -1.62
CA TRP A 27 -3.58 6.29 -2.37
C TRP A 27 -4.73 5.35 -2.00
N SER A 28 -5.42 5.57 -0.85
CA SER A 28 -6.53 4.72 -0.39
C SER A 28 -7.87 5.32 -0.80
N THR A 29 -8.28 5.05 -2.03
CA THR A 29 -9.48 5.65 -2.64
C THR A 29 -10.81 5.12 -2.07
N ARG A 30 -10.77 3.98 -1.36
CA ARG A 30 -11.92 3.32 -0.74
C ARG A 30 -11.73 3.11 0.75
N THR A 31 -11.12 4.09 1.44
CA THR A 31 -10.98 4.03 2.90
C THR A 31 -12.35 4.02 3.56
N ARG A 32 -12.56 3.09 4.49
CA ARG A 32 -13.71 3.08 5.40
C ARG A 32 -13.25 3.30 6.83
N ILE A 33 -13.98 4.12 7.55
CA ILE A 33 -13.74 4.37 8.98
C ILE A 33 -15.06 4.13 9.71
N ARG A 34 -15.03 3.33 10.78
CA ARG A 34 -16.19 3.03 11.60
C ARG A 34 -15.90 3.29 13.07
N VAL A 35 -16.90 3.84 13.76
CA VAL A 35 -16.90 4.03 15.21
C VAL A 35 -18.27 3.62 15.76
N ALA A 36 -18.30 2.69 16.69
CA ALA A 36 -19.55 2.19 17.28
C ALA A 36 -20.59 1.75 16.23
N GLY A 37 -20.13 1.19 15.10
CA GLY A 37 -20.99 0.74 13.99
C GLY A 37 -21.38 1.83 12.98
N GLU A 38 -21.10 3.10 13.26
CA GLU A 38 -21.36 4.22 12.35
C GLU A 38 -20.20 4.44 11.40
N GLU A 39 -20.49 4.70 10.13
CA GLU A 39 -19.49 5.02 9.12
C GLU A 39 -19.18 6.52 9.13
N ILE A 40 -17.89 6.85 9.22
CA ILE A 40 -17.38 8.22 9.23
C ILE A 40 -16.92 8.58 7.81
N PRO A 41 -17.33 9.75 7.28
CA PRO A 41 -16.87 10.21 5.97
C PRO A 41 -15.36 10.27 5.87
N ALA A 42 -14.77 9.58 4.87
CA ALA A 42 -13.35 9.50 4.63
C ALA A 42 -13.03 9.93 3.19
N ARG A 43 -12.30 11.03 3.03
CA ARG A 43 -11.88 11.53 1.70
C ARG A 43 -10.38 11.33 1.52
N PRO A 44 -9.94 10.67 0.44
CA PRO A 44 -8.51 10.48 0.15
C PRO A 44 -7.73 11.80 0.17
N GLY A 45 -6.55 11.78 0.78
CA GLY A 45 -5.67 12.94 0.89
C GLY A 45 -6.01 13.94 1.99
N THR A 46 -7.08 13.70 2.79
CA THR A 46 -7.54 14.60 3.84
C THR A 46 -7.46 13.96 5.23
N PHE A 47 -8.01 14.63 6.22
CA PHE A 47 -8.25 14.08 7.56
C PHE A 47 -9.74 13.83 7.77
N ALA A 48 -10.08 12.63 8.26
CA ALA A 48 -11.38 12.37 8.86
C ALA A 48 -11.38 12.88 10.30
N GLU A 49 -12.41 13.62 10.70
CA GLU A 49 -12.55 14.18 12.03
C GLU A 49 -13.72 13.56 12.77
N ILE A 50 -13.50 13.11 14.00
CA ILE A 50 -14.50 12.45 14.84
C ILE A 50 -14.57 13.20 16.17
N ASP A 51 -15.57 14.06 16.34
CA ASP A 51 -15.80 14.82 17.57
C ASP A 51 -16.92 14.20 18.38
N ARG A 52 -16.57 13.54 19.47
CA ARG A 52 -17.55 12.87 20.37
C ARG A 52 -17.05 12.80 21.81
N LEU A 53 -17.95 12.40 22.70
CA LEU A 53 -17.55 11.94 24.03
C LEU A 53 -16.96 10.54 23.89
N TRP A 54 -15.70 10.39 24.29
CA TRP A 54 -14.97 9.13 24.26
C TRP A 54 -14.93 8.49 25.64
N THR A 55 -15.05 7.16 25.65
CA THR A 55 -14.92 6.33 26.86
C THR A 55 -13.82 5.29 26.63
N THR A 56 -13.27 4.78 27.72
CA THR A 56 -12.31 3.68 27.65
C THR A 56 -12.97 2.45 27.02
N GLY A 57 -12.30 1.87 26.01
CA GLY A 57 -12.80 0.75 25.22
C GLY A 57 -13.44 1.16 23.90
N ASP A 58 -13.74 2.44 23.66
CA ASP A 58 -14.19 2.90 22.36
C ASP A 58 -13.17 2.52 21.28
N ARG A 59 -13.68 2.01 20.15
CA ARG A 59 -12.86 1.49 19.07
C ARG A 59 -13.18 2.20 17.77
N VAL A 60 -12.12 2.60 17.07
CA VAL A 60 -12.19 3.10 15.69
C VAL A 60 -11.59 2.04 14.78
N GLU A 61 -12.33 1.62 13.79
CA GLU A 61 -11.91 0.66 12.80
C GLU A 61 -11.64 1.36 11.47
N LEU A 62 -10.50 1.03 10.85
CA LEU A 62 -10.07 1.57 9.56
C LEU A 62 -9.86 0.41 8.59
N GLU A 63 -10.33 0.59 7.37
CA GLU A 63 -10.08 -0.31 6.25
C GLU A 63 -9.51 0.52 5.10
N PHE A 64 -8.33 0.12 4.59
CA PHE A 64 -7.62 0.81 3.51
C PHE A 64 -7.74 0.05 2.19
N ASP A 65 -7.70 0.77 1.09
CA ASP A 65 -7.64 0.20 -0.26
C ASP A 65 -6.20 -0.20 -0.60
N LEU A 66 -5.89 -1.48 -0.46
CA LEU A 66 -4.56 -2.04 -0.75
C LEU A 66 -4.47 -2.71 -2.13
N ARG A 67 -5.28 -2.31 -3.11
CA ARG A 67 -5.13 -2.83 -4.48
C ARG A 67 -3.80 -2.38 -5.09
N PHE A 68 -3.32 -3.19 -6.02
CA PHE A 68 -2.22 -2.77 -6.88
C PHE A 68 -2.67 -1.61 -7.78
N ARG A 69 -1.77 -0.71 -8.08
CA ARG A 69 -1.98 0.44 -8.94
C ARG A 69 -0.70 0.79 -9.68
N ALA A 70 -0.85 1.14 -10.94
CA ALA A 70 0.22 1.71 -11.75
C ALA A 70 0.32 3.22 -11.49
N VAL A 71 1.51 3.70 -11.21
CA VAL A 71 1.77 5.13 -11.02
C VAL A 71 2.70 5.58 -12.14
N PRO A 72 2.26 6.49 -13.03
CA PRO A 72 3.11 6.99 -14.09
C PRO A 72 4.27 7.84 -13.53
N ALA A 73 5.39 7.83 -14.24
CA ALA A 73 6.51 8.70 -13.91
C ALA A 73 6.10 10.19 -14.00
N PRO A 74 6.67 11.07 -13.16
CA PRO A 74 6.27 12.49 -13.09
C PRO A 74 6.45 13.26 -14.40
N ASP A 75 7.37 12.82 -15.25
CA ASP A 75 7.64 13.41 -16.57
C ASP A 75 6.60 13.02 -17.64
N GLY A 76 5.58 12.23 -17.27
CA GLY A 76 4.58 11.69 -18.20
C GLY A 76 5.14 10.68 -19.20
N GLY A 77 6.36 10.19 -18.95
CA GLY A 77 7.10 9.32 -19.85
C GLY A 77 6.60 7.87 -19.92
N ALA A 78 7.38 7.06 -20.59
CA ALA A 78 7.11 5.66 -20.86
C ALA A 78 7.47 4.73 -19.68
N LEU A 79 7.35 5.21 -18.43
CA LEU A 79 7.70 4.46 -17.22
C LEU A 79 6.54 4.43 -16.22
N LEU A 80 6.41 3.29 -15.54
CA LEU A 80 5.41 3.04 -14.50
C LEU A 80 6.08 2.53 -13.22
N ALA A 81 5.57 2.95 -12.07
CA ALA A 81 5.87 2.31 -10.80
C ALA A 81 4.69 1.43 -10.35
N ALA A 82 4.98 0.25 -9.84
CA ALA A 82 3.98 -0.65 -9.26
C ALA A 82 3.87 -0.39 -7.76
N MET A 83 2.67 -0.03 -7.29
CA MET A 83 2.42 0.26 -5.88
C MET A 83 1.26 -0.58 -5.35
N ARG A 84 1.35 -1.00 -4.07
CA ARG A 84 0.23 -1.59 -3.32
C ARG A 84 0.10 -0.88 -1.98
N GLY A 85 -0.96 -0.09 -1.83
CA GLY A 85 -1.00 0.85 -0.71
C GLY A 85 0.22 1.77 -0.70
N PRO A 86 0.95 1.89 0.43
CA PRO A 86 2.19 2.67 0.53
C PRO A 86 3.44 1.91 0.06
N VAL A 87 3.32 0.63 -0.28
CA VAL A 87 4.47 -0.22 -0.64
C VAL A 87 4.76 -0.09 -2.13
N LEU A 88 6.00 0.26 -2.44
CA LEU A 88 6.55 0.26 -3.78
C LEU A 88 7.10 -1.13 -4.10
N PHE A 89 6.84 -1.62 -5.30
CA PHE A 89 7.39 -2.86 -5.82
C PHE A 89 8.41 -2.60 -6.92
N ALA A 90 9.41 -3.44 -6.99
CA ALA A 90 10.51 -3.35 -7.95
C ALA A 90 10.78 -4.71 -8.60
N ARG A 91 11.35 -4.70 -9.79
CA ARG A 91 12.03 -5.87 -10.33
C ARG A 91 13.40 -6.00 -9.70
N ASP A 92 13.78 -7.23 -9.45
CA ASP A 92 15.10 -7.62 -8.93
C ASP A 92 15.66 -8.70 -9.84
N SER A 93 16.90 -8.56 -10.29
CA SER A 93 17.56 -9.49 -11.23
C SER A 93 17.62 -10.93 -10.70
N ARG A 94 17.51 -11.12 -9.39
CA ARG A 94 17.42 -12.46 -8.77
C ARG A 94 16.10 -13.16 -9.07
N LEU A 95 15.04 -12.39 -9.41
CA LEU A 95 13.70 -12.89 -9.63
C LEU A 95 13.31 -12.97 -11.11
N GLY A 96 14.11 -12.45 -12.01
CA GLY A 96 13.88 -12.49 -13.45
C GLY A 96 14.33 -11.25 -14.21
N GLU A 97 13.80 -11.09 -15.43
CA GLU A 97 14.14 -10.00 -16.33
C GLU A 97 13.68 -8.64 -15.83
N LEU A 98 14.54 -7.61 -15.99
CA LEU A 98 14.28 -6.26 -15.50
C LEU A 98 13.53 -5.38 -16.51
N ASP A 99 13.74 -5.60 -17.80
CA ASP A 99 13.37 -4.66 -18.86
C ASP A 99 12.11 -5.03 -19.64
N THR A 100 11.43 -6.10 -19.25
CA THR A 100 10.15 -6.49 -19.88
C THR A 100 9.12 -5.38 -19.71
N PRO A 101 8.56 -4.80 -20.79
CA PRO A 101 7.53 -3.77 -20.68
C PRO A 101 6.26 -4.29 -20.02
N VAL A 102 5.60 -3.40 -19.26
CA VAL A 102 4.33 -3.70 -18.57
C VAL A 102 3.26 -2.68 -18.93
N SER A 103 2.00 -3.11 -18.88
CA SER A 103 0.86 -2.20 -18.97
C SER A 103 0.35 -1.80 -17.58
N PRO A 104 -0.40 -0.69 -17.44
CA PRO A 104 -1.08 -0.36 -16.20
C PRO A 104 -2.00 -1.48 -15.72
N GLU A 105 -2.73 -2.12 -16.64
CA GLU A 105 -3.66 -3.21 -16.35
C GLU A 105 -2.95 -4.44 -15.78
N GLU A 106 -1.78 -4.80 -16.30
CA GLU A 106 -0.98 -5.92 -15.77
C GLU A 106 -0.55 -5.65 -14.33
N ILE A 107 -0.16 -4.41 -13.99
CA ILE A 107 0.17 -4.02 -12.61
C ILE A 107 -1.08 -4.09 -11.71
N GLU A 108 -2.22 -3.59 -12.16
CA GLU A 108 -3.46 -3.57 -11.38
C GLU A 108 -4.02 -4.97 -11.13
N ASN A 109 -3.75 -5.91 -12.03
CA ASN A 109 -4.11 -7.34 -11.91
C ASN A 109 -3.02 -8.20 -11.25
N ALA A 110 -1.95 -7.59 -10.72
CA ALA A 110 -0.92 -8.31 -9.97
C ALA A 110 -1.52 -9.04 -8.76
N GLN A 111 -0.98 -10.22 -8.46
CA GLN A 111 -1.40 -11.03 -7.33
C GLN A 111 -0.26 -11.21 -6.33
N GLU A 112 -0.52 -10.97 -5.05
CA GLU A 112 0.43 -11.38 -4.01
C GLU A 112 0.58 -12.90 -4.00
N ILE A 113 1.82 -13.34 -3.91
CA ILE A 113 2.18 -14.75 -3.80
C ILE A 113 3.06 -14.94 -2.55
N PRO A 114 3.21 -16.16 -2.04
CA PRO A 114 4.09 -16.44 -0.92
C PRO A 114 5.48 -15.84 -1.15
N ALA A 115 6.01 -15.18 -0.12
CA ALA A 115 7.34 -14.61 -0.16
C ALA A 115 8.40 -15.71 -0.32
N GLU A 116 9.44 -15.42 -1.08
CA GLU A 116 10.63 -16.25 -1.18
C GLU A 116 11.65 -15.84 -0.09
N PRO A 117 12.63 -16.70 0.22
CA PRO A 117 13.70 -16.29 1.12
C PRO A 117 14.30 -14.95 0.67
N GLU A 118 14.53 -14.03 1.63
CA GLU A 118 15.15 -12.73 1.42
C GLU A 118 14.27 -11.61 0.85
N VAL A 119 13.01 -11.89 0.51
CA VAL A 119 12.03 -10.86 0.15
C VAL A 119 10.84 -10.90 1.12
N ALA A 120 10.44 -9.74 1.63
CA ALA A 120 9.33 -9.68 2.58
C ALA A 120 7.97 -9.76 1.89
N ARG A 121 7.88 -9.28 0.64
CA ARG A 121 6.67 -9.33 -0.18
C ARG A 121 7.01 -9.64 -1.62
N LEU A 122 6.18 -10.47 -2.22
CA LEU A 122 6.31 -10.89 -3.60
C LEU A 122 4.95 -10.81 -4.30
N CYS A 123 4.94 -10.36 -5.53
CA CYS A 123 3.77 -10.45 -6.37
C CYS A 123 4.14 -10.97 -7.76
N ARG A 124 3.15 -11.51 -8.45
CA ARG A 124 3.25 -12.01 -9.82
C ARG A 124 2.31 -11.20 -10.71
N LEU A 125 2.83 -10.75 -11.84
CA LEU A 125 2.06 -10.15 -12.92
C LEU A 125 1.38 -11.22 -13.77
N PRO A 126 0.36 -10.87 -14.59
CA PRO A 126 -0.32 -11.83 -15.48
C PRO A 126 0.59 -12.54 -16.47
N ASP A 127 1.69 -11.92 -16.89
CA ASP A 127 2.71 -12.51 -17.76
C ASP A 127 3.64 -13.52 -17.05
N GLY A 128 3.44 -13.71 -15.74
CA GLY A 128 4.26 -14.59 -14.90
C GLY A 128 5.48 -13.94 -14.28
N SER A 129 5.86 -12.73 -14.70
CA SER A 129 7.00 -12.01 -14.13
C SER A 129 6.74 -11.61 -12.67
N LYS A 130 7.80 -11.50 -11.88
CA LYS A 130 7.73 -11.24 -10.44
C LYS A 130 8.23 -9.84 -10.10
N LEU A 131 7.61 -9.24 -9.08
CA LEU A 131 8.07 -8.02 -8.43
C LEU A 131 8.16 -8.26 -6.92
N CYS A 132 9.17 -7.73 -6.27
CA CYS A 132 9.27 -7.73 -4.80
C CYS A 132 9.13 -6.32 -4.23
N ASP A 133 8.85 -6.21 -2.93
CA ASP A 133 8.85 -4.92 -2.27
C ASP A 133 10.23 -4.26 -2.38
N TYR A 134 10.23 -2.95 -2.61
CA TYR A 134 11.47 -2.18 -2.81
C TYR A 134 12.44 -2.27 -1.61
N ALA A 135 11.93 -2.41 -0.39
CA ALA A 135 12.79 -2.54 0.80
C ALA A 135 13.60 -3.84 0.80
N SER A 136 13.09 -4.90 0.13
CA SER A 136 13.81 -6.17 -0.03
C SER A 136 14.62 -6.23 -1.32
N ALA A 137 14.24 -5.43 -2.34
CA ALA A 137 14.96 -5.37 -3.59
C ALA A 137 16.39 -4.88 -3.37
N GLY A 138 17.37 -5.63 -3.86
CA GLY A 138 18.77 -5.27 -3.71
C GLY A 138 19.32 -5.30 -2.28
N ASN A 139 18.62 -5.90 -1.30
CA ASN A 139 19.10 -5.99 0.08
C ASN A 139 20.37 -6.84 0.24
N ARG A 140 20.74 -7.60 -0.78
CA ARG A 140 22.03 -8.26 -0.93
C ARG A 140 22.69 -7.79 -2.23
N PHE A 141 23.17 -6.56 -2.22
CA PHE A 141 23.90 -6.00 -3.35
C PHE A 141 25.21 -6.76 -3.56
N THR A 142 25.27 -7.46 -4.69
CA THR A 142 26.51 -7.86 -5.32
C THR A 142 26.68 -7.08 -6.62
N PRO A 143 27.86 -7.02 -7.21
CA PRO A 143 28.06 -6.33 -8.50
C PRO A 143 27.12 -6.82 -9.61
N GLU A 144 26.63 -8.05 -9.51
CA GLU A 144 25.75 -8.69 -10.50
C GLU A 144 24.27 -8.43 -10.24
N ASN A 145 23.89 -8.01 -9.02
CA ASN A 145 22.50 -7.79 -8.65
C ASN A 145 22.08 -6.36 -8.94
N THR A 146 21.09 -6.22 -9.78
CA THR A 146 20.48 -4.94 -10.14
C THR A 146 18.99 -4.97 -9.90
N LEU A 147 18.39 -3.80 -9.73
CA LEU A 147 16.95 -3.66 -9.55
C LEU A 147 16.40 -2.55 -10.44
N ARG A 148 15.10 -2.63 -10.73
CA ARG A 148 14.39 -1.59 -11.47
C ARG A 148 13.06 -1.26 -10.81
N VAL A 149 12.92 0.00 -10.41
CA VAL A 149 11.70 0.57 -9.82
C VAL A 149 10.76 1.08 -10.91
N TRP A 150 11.32 1.83 -11.85
CA TRP A 150 10.58 2.39 -12.98
C TRP A 150 10.55 1.39 -14.13
N LEU A 151 9.39 0.76 -14.29
CA LEU A 151 9.17 -0.30 -15.28
C LEU A 151 8.86 0.33 -16.64
N PRO A 152 9.45 -0.17 -17.74
CA PRO A 152 9.09 0.28 -19.09
C PRO A 152 7.59 0.06 -19.33
N LYS A 153 6.91 1.07 -19.85
CA LYS A 153 5.50 0.99 -20.23
C LYS A 153 5.36 0.36 -21.61
N ARG A 154 4.43 -0.58 -21.73
CA ARG A 154 4.01 -1.13 -23.03
C ARG A 154 3.08 -0.19 -23.74
#